data_580ac9051fcdd82457abb66d64362482
#
_entry.id   580ac9051fcdd82457abb66d64362482
#
_cell.length_a   1.000
_cell.length_b   1.000
_cell.length_c   1.000
_cell.angle_alpha   90.00
_cell.angle_beta   90.00
_cell.angle_gamma   90.00
#
_symmetry.space_group_name_H-M   'P 1'
#
loop_
_entity.id
_entity.type
_entity.pdbx_description
1 polymer ?
#
loop_
_entity_poly.entity_id
_entity_poly.type
_entity_poly.pdbx_seq_one_letter_code
_entity_poly.pdbx_strand_id
1 'polypeptide(L)'
;YPSRYIRREPVASMPLCHLVSAVDPVEAADNTRPIGDGLPETLPEWIDHNGLNHLKIKLNGNDLDWDLERMLYIDRVTVETQKKRGVDQWAYVPDFNEKCPNVDYYLTFLRRLKEKMPRGFARIEYVEQPTARDLRSHPENAMHEAAKLCPVVIDESLIDIESLHLARS
;
A
#
# COMPACT_ATOMS: atom_id res chain seq x y z
N TYR A 1 -11.34 20.15 22.93
CA TYR A 1 -10.52 19.29 23.79
C TYR A 1 -10.49 17.89 23.19
N PRO A 2 -9.34 17.18 23.16
CA PRO A 2 -9.20 15.83 22.62
C PRO A 2 -10.19 14.82 23.18
N SER A 3 -10.60 14.98 24.45
CA SER A 3 -11.57 14.12 25.13
C SER A 3 -12.92 13.97 24.41
N ARG A 4 -13.30 14.90 23.53
CA ARG A 4 -14.52 14.79 22.71
C ARG A 4 -14.41 13.77 21.58
N TYR A 5 -13.18 13.39 21.22
CA TYR A 5 -12.87 12.52 20.08
C TYR A 5 -12.32 11.16 20.52
N ILE A 6 -12.08 11.01 21.82
CA ILE A 6 -11.62 9.74 22.41
C ILE A 6 -12.85 8.86 22.70
N ARG A 7 -12.80 7.62 22.26
CA ARG A 7 -13.80 6.62 22.63
C ARG A 7 -13.74 6.38 24.13
N ARG A 8 -14.92 6.25 24.77
CA ARG A 8 -15.00 5.91 26.20
C ARG A 8 -14.54 4.47 26.44
N GLU A 9 -14.92 3.58 25.53
CA GLU A 9 -14.51 2.18 25.58
C GLU A 9 -13.45 1.93 24.51
N PRO A 10 -12.30 1.37 24.87
CA PRO A 10 -11.28 1.01 23.89
C PRO A 10 -11.78 -0.12 22.99
N VAL A 11 -11.31 -0.16 21.74
CA VAL A 11 -11.54 -1.32 20.87
C VAL A 11 -10.68 -2.49 21.35
N ALA A 12 -11.25 -3.69 21.37
CA ALA A 12 -10.54 -4.89 21.82
C ALA A 12 -9.40 -5.29 20.86
N SER A 13 -9.57 -5.00 19.57
CA SER A 13 -8.56 -5.25 18.52
C SER A 13 -8.74 -4.29 17.35
N MET A 14 -7.67 -4.08 16.60
CA MET A 14 -7.70 -3.33 15.35
C MET A 14 -6.81 -4.03 14.32
N PRO A 15 -7.18 -4.00 13.02
CA PRO A 15 -6.30 -4.51 11.98
C PRO A 15 -5.04 -3.65 11.87
N LEU A 16 -3.92 -4.30 11.55
CA LEU A 16 -2.65 -3.64 11.26
C LEU A 16 -2.19 -4.05 9.88
N CYS A 17 -1.68 -3.09 9.10
CA CYS A 17 -1.02 -3.38 7.85
C CYS A 17 0.41 -3.87 8.11
N HIS A 18 0.74 -5.04 7.58
CA HIS A 18 2.12 -5.53 7.55
C HIS A 18 2.87 -4.86 6.41
N LEU A 19 4.04 -4.30 6.71
CA LEU A 19 4.88 -3.66 5.71
C LEU A 19 5.61 -4.71 4.87
N VAL A 20 5.42 -4.65 3.55
CA VAL A 20 6.24 -5.35 2.56
C VAL A 20 7.15 -4.32 1.91
N SER A 21 8.39 -4.25 2.36
CA SER A 21 9.39 -3.30 1.86
C SER A 21 9.76 -3.59 0.40
N ALA A 22 10.26 -2.59 -0.31
CA ALA A 22 10.73 -2.75 -1.69
C ALA A 22 11.88 -3.75 -1.84
N VAL A 23 12.64 -3.98 -0.77
CA VAL A 23 13.81 -4.87 -0.73
C VAL A 23 13.56 -6.21 -0.02
N ASP A 24 12.37 -6.40 0.57
CA ASP A 24 12.07 -7.66 1.25
C ASP A 24 11.94 -8.81 0.25
N PRO A 25 12.45 -10.00 0.59
CA PRO A 25 12.21 -11.22 -0.17
C PRO A 25 10.70 -11.52 -0.19
N VAL A 26 10.14 -11.72 -1.37
CA VAL A 26 8.75 -12.14 -1.51
C VAL A 26 8.63 -13.65 -1.33
N GLU A 27 9.50 -14.41 -2.01
CA GLU A 27 9.58 -15.86 -1.89
C GLU A 27 10.98 -16.31 -1.46
N ALA A 28 11.13 -17.58 -1.10
CA ALA A 28 12.41 -18.16 -0.68
C ALA A 28 13.53 -18.01 -1.73
N ALA A 29 13.18 -18.02 -3.01
CA ALA A 29 14.13 -17.81 -4.11
C ALA A 29 14.75 -16.40 -4.12
N ASP A 30 14.05 -15.41 -3.55
CA ASP A 30 14.54 -14.02 -3.45
C ASP A 30 15.47 -13.82 -2.26
N ASN A 31 15.43 -14.74 -1.29
CA ASN A 31 16.20 -14.63 -0.05
C ASN A 31 17.64 -15.13 -0.24
N THR A 32 18.49 -14.22 -0.69
CA THR A 32 19.92 -14.53 -0.95
C THR A 32 20.79 -14.52 0.32
N ARG A 33 20.25 -14.03 1.45
CA ARG A 33 20.99 -13.89 2.72
C ARG A 33 20.07 -14.19 3.91
N PRO A 34 19.68 -15.46 4.11
CA PRO A 34 18.85 -15.84 5.24
C PRO A 34 19.53 -15.49 6.57
N ILE A 35 18.77 -14.92 7.49
CA ILE A 35 19.24 -14.56 8.84
C ILE A 35 19.26 -15.79 9.75
N GLY A 36 18.23 -16.64 9.63
CA GLY A 36 18.15 -17.89 10.37
C GLY A 36 17.95 -17.75 11.88
N ASP A 37 17.32 -16.65 12.32
CA ASP A 37 17.05 -16.38 13.73
C ASP A 37 15.74 -17.01 14.25
N GLY A 38 15.06 -17.78 13.38
CA GLY A 38 13.80 -18.44 13.68
C GLY A 38 12.56 -17.57 13.43
N LEU A 39 12.73 -16.34 12.95
CA LEU A 39 11.62 -15.49 12.49
C LEU A 39 11.34 -15.73 10.99
N PRO A 40 10.13 -15.38 10.51
CA PRO A 40 9.81 -15.40 9.09
C PRO A 40 10.74 -14.48 8.28
N GLU A 41 11.13 -14.94 7.10
CA GLU A 41 12.02 -14.19 6.21
C GLU A 41 11.38 -13.90 4.85
N THR A 42 10.23 -14.53 4.55
CA THR A 42 9.50 -14.36 3.29
C THR A 42 8.05 -13.97 3.52
N LEU A 43 7.40 -13.43 2.50
CA LEU A 43 6.01 -13.01 2.61
C LEU A 43 5.05 -14.15 2.99
N PRO A 44 5.11 -15.37 2.40
CA PRO A 44 4.28 -16.49 2.84
C PRO A 44 4.48 -16.85 4.31
N GLU A 45 5.73 -16.88 4.78
CA GLU A 45 6.04 -17.18 6.18
C GLU A 45 5.46 -16.13 7.13
N TRP A 46 5.57 -14.83 6.80
CA TRP A 46 4.97 -13.75 7.58
C TRP A 46 3.45 -13.83 7.60
N ILE A 47 2.83 -14.13 6.43
CA ILE A 47 1.37 -14.31 6.34
C ILE A 47 0.91 -15.46 7.24
N ASP A 48 1.60 -16.59 7.21
CA ASP A 48 1.24 -17.77 8.02
C ASP A 48 1.50 -17.51 9.50
N HIS A 49 2.66 -16.96 9.86
CA HIS A 49 3.06 -16.72 11.25
C HIS A 49 2.14 -15.74 11.98
N ASN A 50 1.80 -14.63 11.34
CA ASN A 50 1.02 -13.55 11.96
C ASN A 50 -0.47 -13.56 11.55
N GLY A 51 -0.89 -14.44 10.66
CA GLY A 51 -2.26 -14.46 10.16
C GLY A 51 -2.64 -13.21 9.35
N LEU A 52 -1.67 -12.66 8.59
CA LEU A 52 -1.83 -11.37 7.92
C LEU A 52 -2.94 -11.37 6.89
N ASN A 53 -3.68 -10.27 6.84
CA ASN A 53 -4.72 -10.00 5.84
C ASN A 53 -4.73 -8.53 5.36
N HIS A 54 -3.80 -7.69 5.81
CA HIS A 54 -3.62 -6.33 5.31
C HIS A 54 -2.12 -6.12 5.03
N LEU A 55 -1.77 -5.83 3.79
CA LEU A 55 -0.39 -5.67 3.34
C LEU A 55 -0.15 -4.26 2.82
N LYS A 56 0.77 -3.52 3.46
CA LYS A 56 1.27 -2.23 2.98
C LYS A 56 2.48 -2.50 2.09
N ILE A 57 2.38 -2.17 0.81
CA ILE A 57 3.36 -2.53 -0.21
C ILE A 57 4.13 -1.29 -0.64
N LYS A 58 5.43 -1.25 -0.36
CA LYS A 58 6.30 -0.16 -0.80
C LYS A 58 6.64 -0.30 -2.28
N LEU A 59 6.48 0.82 -2.99
CA LEU A 59 6.75 0.99 -4.41
C LEU A 59 7.83 2.05 -4.64
N ASN A 60 8.45 2.04 -5.83
CA ASN A 60 9.55 2.96 -6.14
C ASN A 60 9.07 4.32 -6.65
N GLY A 61 7.97 4.38 -7.40
CA GLY A 61 7.40 5.60 -7.95
C GLY A 61 8.21 6.25 -9.10
N ASN A 62 9.29 5.62 -9.54
CA ASN A 62 10.16 6.13 -10.60
C ASN A 62 10.46 5.11 -11.71
N ASP A 63 9.96 3.89 -11.57
CA ASP A 63 10.04 2.81 -12.55
C ASP A 63 8.67 2.12 -12.62
N LEU A 64 7.88 2.51 -13.60
CA LEU A 64 6.49 2.06 -13.74
C LEU A 64 6.39 0.55 -13.96
N ASP A 65 7.29 -0.03 -14.72
CA ASP A 65 7.25 -1.46 -15.02
C ASP A 65 7.66 -2.27 -13.78
N TRP A 66 8.66 -1.82 -13.03
CA TRP A 66 9.02 -2.40 -11.74
C TRP A 66 7.87 -2.33 -10.73
N ASP A 67 7.22 -1.17 -10.59
CA ASP A 67 6.09 -1.00 -9.66
C ASP A 67 4.92 -1.94 -10.00
N LEU A 68 4.62 -2.10 -11.30
CA LEU A 68 3.60 -3.03 -11.77
C LEU A 68 3.99 -4.48 -11.49
N GLU A 69 5.20 -4.88 -11.84
CA GLU A 69 5.71 -6.24 -11.61
C GLU A 69 5.75 -6.58 -10.13
N ARG A 70 6.16 -5.65 -9.27
CA ARG A 70 6.16 -5.81 -7.81
C ARG A 70 4.76 -6.11 -7.28
N MET A 71 3.75 -5.35 -7.70
CA MET A 71 2.35 -5.57 -7.31
C MET A 71 1.83 -6.93 -7.80
N LEU A 72 2.09 -7.29 -9.07
CA LEU A 72 1.69 -8.56 -9.65
C LEU A 72 2.33 -9.75 -8.92
N TYR A 73 3.60 -9.62 -8.57
CA TYR A 73 4.35 -10.66 -7.87
C TYR A 73 3.80 -10.88 -6.46
N ILE A 74 3.61 -9.80 -5.70
CA ILE A 74 3.07 -9.87 -4.35
C ILE A 74 1.62 -10.41 -4.37
N ASP A 75 0.78 -9.98 -5.32
CA ASP A 75 -0.60 -10.50 -5.44
C ASP A 75 -0.60 -12.00 -5.71
N ARG A 76 0.21 -12.50 -6.66
CA ARG A 76 0.33 -13.92 -6.95
C ARG A 76 0.68 -14.73 -5.70
N VAL A 77 1.74 -14.33 -5.01
CA VAL A 77 2.22 -15.04 -3.80
C VAL A 77 1.20 -14.98 -2.68
N THR A 78 0.57 -13.81 -2.48
CA THR A 78 -0.47 -13.66 -1.46
C THR A 78 -1.70 -14.52 -1.77
N VAL A 79 -2.18 -14.53 -3.02
CA VAL A 79 -3.31 -15.37 -3.45
C VAL A 79 -3.03 -16.85 -3.17
N GLU A 80 -1.84 -17.33 -3.54
CA GLU A 80 -1.44 -18.72 -3.31
C GLU A 80 -1.40 -19.07 -1.83
N THR A 81 -0.82 -18.18 -1.01
CA THR A 81 -0.70 -18.38 0.44
C THR A 81 -2.04 -18.33 1.13
N GLN A 82 -2.86 -17.32 0.84
CA GLN A 82 -4.20 -17.19 1.43
C GLN A 82 -5.13 -18.34 1.05
N LYS A 83 -5.04 -18.83 -0.20
CA LYS A 83 -5.77 -20.02 -0.64
C LYS A 83 -5.42 -21.26 0.20
N LYS A 84 -4.14 -21.49 0.49
CA LYS A 84 -3.69 -22.59 1.36
C LYS A 84 -4.25 -22.47 2.77
N ARG A 85 -4.39 -21.25 3.27
CA ARG A 85 -4.95 -20.94 4.61
C ARG A 85 -6.47 -20.96 4.65
N GLY A 86 -7.16 -21.06 3.49
CA GLY A 86 -8.63 -20.96 3.42
C GLY A 86 -9.14 -19.54 3.71
N VAL A 87 -8.32 -18.50 3.49
CA VAL A 87 -8.68 -17.08 3.69
C VAL A 87 -9.03 -16.49 2.33
N ASP A 88 -10.19 -15.84 2.23
CA ASP A 88 -10.70 -15.22 1.01
C ASP A 88 -10.75 -13.69 1.05
N GLN A 89 -10.56 -13.10 2.24
CA GLN A 89 -10.58 -11.66 2.46
C GLN A 89 -9.21 -11.14 2.91
N TRP A 90 -8.62 -10.29 2.10
CA TRP A 90 -7.39 -9.52 2.43
C TRP A 90 -7.35 -8.24 1.60
N ALA A 91 -6.51 -7.31 2.01
CA ALA A 91 -6.39 -6.00 1.40
C ALA A 91 -4.94 -5.61 1.12
N TYR A 92 -4.78 -4.69 0.17
CA TYR A 92 -3.51 -4.07 -0.19
C TYR A 92 -3.56 -2.56 0.03
N VAL A 93 -2.44 -2.00 0.46
CA VAL A 93 -2.18 -0.58 0.56
C VAL A 93 -0.85 -0.29 -0.14
N PRO A 94 -0.85 0.02 -1.44
CA PRO A 94 0.35 0.50 -2.12
C PRO A 94 0.78 1.86 -1.55
N ASP A 95 2.08 2.04 -1.34
CA ASP A 95 2.65 3.27 -0.80
C ASP A 95 3.88 3.68 -1.63
N PHE A 96 3.82 4.85 -2.22
CA PHE A 96 4.87 5.41 -3.07
C PHE A 96 5.83 6.33 -2.32
N ASN A 97 5.52 6.69 -1.07
CA ASN A 97 6.32 7.65 -0.30
C ASN A 97 6.70 8.90 -1.10
N GLU A 98 5.71 9.57 -1.72
CA GLU A 98 5.81 10.82 -2.50
C GLU A 98 6.70 10.76 -3.77
N LYS A 99 7.05 9.57 -4.26
CA LYS A 99 8.08 9.42 -5.29
C LYS A 99 7.56 9.44 -6.73
N CYS A 100 6.25 9.33 -6.97
CA CYS A 100 5.73 9.49 -8.33
C CYS A 100 6.06 10.90 -8.86
N PRO A 101 6.62 11.01 -10.05
CA PRO A 101 7.03 12.31 -10.60
C PRO A 101 5.85 13.26 -10.81
N ASN A 102 4.66 12.72 -11.06
CA ASN A 102 3.42 13.47 -11.26
C ASN A 102 2.19 12.55 -11.19
N VAL A 103 1.00 13.15 -11.24
CA VAL A 103 -0.28 12.43 -11.21
C VAL A 103 -0.49 11.54 -12.46
N ASP A 104 0.09 11.87 -13.61
CA ASP A 104 -0.06 11.07 -14.84
C ASP A 104 0.65 9.72 -14.73
N TYR A 105 1.82 9.68 -14.10
CA TYR A 105 2.51 8.44 -13.75
C TYR A 105 1.59 7.55 -12.89
N TYR A 106 1.05 8.12 -11.85
CA TYR A 106 0.17 7.41 -10.91
C TYR A 106 -1.12 6.92 -11.59
N LEU A 107 -1.77 7.75 -12.41
CA LEU A 107 -2.94 7.35 -13.20
C LEU A 107 -2.62 6.21 -14.17
N THR A 108 -1.45 6.26 -14.81
CA THR A 108 -1.00 5.20 -15.71
C THR A 108 -0.77 3.90 -14.96
N PHE A 109 -0.14 3.97 -13.79
CA PHE A 109 0.01 2.82 -12.89
C PHE A 109 -1.34 2.19 -12.53
N LEU A 110 -2.30 2.97 -12.04
CA LEU A 110 -3.62 2.45 -11.66
C LEU A 110 -4.35 1.77 -12.81
N ARG A 111 -4.34 2.38 -14.02
CA ARG A 111 -5.01 1.82 -15.21
C ARG A 111 -4.38 0.49 -15.62
N ARG A 112 -3.04 0.47 -15.76
CA ARG A 112 -2.31 -0.75 -16.13
C ARG A 112 -2.46 -1.86 -15.08
N LEU A 113 -2.43 -1.50 -13.79
CA LEU A 113 -2.62 -2.45 -12.70
C LEU A 113 -4.02 -3.07 -12.74
N LYS A 114 -5.05 -2.26 -12.95
CA LYS A 114 -6.43 -2.72 -13.09
C LYS A 114 -6.62 -3.68 -14.27
N GLU A 115 -5.94 -3.43 -15.39
CA GLU A 115 -5.95 -4.32 -16.57
C GLU A 115 -5.24 -5.65 -16.29
N LYS A 116 -4.06 -5.60 -15.64
CA LYS A 116 -3.21 -6.78 -15.44
C LYS A 116 -3.69 -7.67 -14.29
N MET A 117 -4.23 -7.09 -13.21
CA MET A 117 -4.69 -7.84 -12.03
C MET A 117 -6.04 -7.31 -11.50
N PRO A 118 -7.14 -7.44 -12.24
CA PRO A 118 -8.43 -6.83 -11.88
C PRO A 118 -8.96 -7.29 -10.50
N ARG A 119 -8.72 -8.54 -10.13
CA ARG A 119 -9.12 -9.06 -8.81
C ARG A 119 -8.25 -8.52 -7.68
N GLY A 120 -6.94 -8.45 -7.88
CA GLY A 120 -6.00 -7.84 -6.93
C GLY A 120 -6.24 -6.34 -6.79
N PHE A 121 -6.51 -5.65 -7.92
CA PHE A 121 -6.86 -4.23 -7.91
C PHE A 121 -8.10 -3.95 -7.05
N ALA A 122 -9.13 -4.80 -7.12
CA ALA A 122 -10.33 -4.67 -6.30
C ALA A 122 -10.10 -4.87 -4.79
N ARG A 123 -8.92 -5.35 -4.38
CA ARG A 123 -8.47 -5.51 -3.00
C ARG A 123 -7.66 -4.32 -2.47
N ILE A 124 -7.36 -3.33 -3.32
CA ILE A 124 -6.69 -2.11 -2.89
C ILE A 124 -7.70 -1.25 -2.13
N GLU A 125 -7.43 -1.01 -0.85
CA GLU A 125 -8.27 -0.14 -0.03
C GLU A 125 -8.01 1.34 -0.33
N TYR A 126 -6.75 1.70 -0.44
CA TYR A 126 -6.29 3.04 -0.82
C TYR A 126 -4.84 2.97 -1.29
N VAL A 127 -4.38 4.05 -1.91
CA VAL A 127 -2.96 4.26 -2.20
C VAL A 127 -2.46 5.43 -1.37
N GLU A 128 -1.31 5.25 -0.72
CA GLU A 128 -0.73 6.22 0.18
C GLU A 128 0.30 7.08 -0.54
N GLN A 129 0.20 8.38 -0.33
CA GLN A 129 1.12 9.45 -0.73
C GLN A 129 1.81 9.20 -2.08
N PRO A 130 1.09 9.20 -3.20
CA PRO A 130 1.71 8.91 -4.49
C PRO A 130 2.71 9.97 -4.95
N THR A 131 2.40 11.27 -4.80
CA THR A 131 3.20 12.39 -5.30
C THR A 131 3.77 13.25 -4.19
N ALA A 132 4.61 14.24 -4.57
CA ALA A 132 5.30 15.14 -3.67
C ALA A 132 4.39 15.70 -2.56
N ARG A 133 4.92 15.80 -1.35
CA ARG A 133 4.20 16.21 -0.13
C ARG A 133 3.71 17.64 -0.09
N ASP A 134 4.40 18.54 -0.80
CA ASP A 134 4.00 19.95 -0.82
C ASP A 134 2.84 20.18 -1.78
N LEU A 135 1.62 20.01 -1.27
CA LEU A 135 0.38 20.16 -2.04
C LEU A 135 0.20 21.57 -2.61
N ARG A 136 0.78 22.58 -1.96
CA ARG A 136 0.68 23.98 -2.37
C ARG A 136 1.55 24.28 -3.58
N SER A 137 2.76 23.76 -3.56
CA SER A 137 3.73 23.96 -4.65
C SER A 137 3.45 23.11 -5.87
N HIS A 138 2.57 22.10 -5.74
CA HIS A 138 2.26 21.13 -6.79
C HIS A 138 0.75 20.97 -7.05
N PRO A 139 0.03 22.06 -7.38
CA PRO A 139 -1.42 21.99 -7.66
C PRO A 139 -1.75 21.13 -8.89
N GLU A 140 -0.78 20.93 -9.80
CA GLU A 140 -0.88 20.04 -10.96
C GLU A 140 -1.04 18.57 -10.57
N ASN A 141 -0.66 18.18 -9.35
CA ASN A 141 -0.80 16.82 -8.83
C ASN A 141 -2.15 16.58 -8.11
N ALA A 142 -3.20 17.31 -8.46
CA ALA A 142 -4.53 17.09 -7.92
C ALA A 142 -5.02 15.66 -8.18
N MET A 143 -5.51 14.98 -7.14
CA MET A 143 -5.82 13.55 -7.15
C MET A 143 -7.27 13.22 -7.53
N HIS A 144 -8.07 14.19 -7.96
CA HIS A 144 -9.52 14.00 -8.20
C HIS A 144 -9.83 12.90 -9.21
N GLU A 145 -9.08 12.81 -10.31
CA GLU A 145 -9.30 11.75 -11.32
C GLU A 145 -8.77 10.39 -10.84
N ALA A 146 -7.68 10.38 -10.11
CA ALA A 146 -7.13 9.16 -9.53
C ALA A 146 -8.05 8.59 -8.43
N ALA A 147 -8.62 9.44 -7.60
CA ALA A 147 -9.54 9.06 -6.53
C ALA A 147 -10.84 8.42 -7.04
N LYS A 148 -11.24 8.66 -8.30
CA LYS A 148 -12.35 7.94 -8.96
C LYS A 148 -12.01 6.48 -9.27
N LEU A 149 -10.72 6.16 -9.40
CA LEU A 149 -10.24 4.79 -9.68
C LEU A 149 -9.93 4.04 -8.39
N CYS A 150 -9.28 4.70 -7.44
CA CYS A 150 -8.86 4.16 -6.16
C CYS A 150 -8.75 5.29 -5.13
N PRO A 151 -9.20 5.11 -3.88
CA PRO A 151 -9.02 6.11 -2.82
C PRO A 151 -7.54 6.45 -2.62
N VAL A 152 -7.27 7.71 -2.27
CA VAL A 152 -5.92 8.22 -2.00
C VAL A 152 -5.86 8.76 -0.57
N VAL A 153 -4.76 8.47 0.12
CA VAL A 153 -4.47 8.94 1.48
C VAL A 153 -3.19 9.76 1.46
N ILE A 154 -3.19 10.88 2.17
CA ILE A 154 -1.99 11.65 2.44
C ILE A 154 -1.33 11.14 3.73
N ASP A 155 0.00 11.02 3.72
CA ASP A 155 0.85 10.73 4.89
C ASP A 155 1.86 11.87 5.07
N GLU A 156 2.90 11.91 4.23
CA GLU A 156 3.94 12.94 4.29
C GLU A 156 3.40 14.36 4.10
N SER A 157 2.26 14.52 3.42
CA SER A 157 1.59 15.81 3.24
C SER A 157 0.84 16.29 4.49
N LEU A 158 0.48 15.40 5.43
CA LEU A 158 -0.33 15.76 6.60
C LEU A 158 0.54 16.33 7.73
N ILE A 159 1.03 17.53 7.53
CA ILE A 159 1.89 18.22 8.52
C ILE A 159 1.11 19.15 9.45
N ASP A 160 -0.07 19.61 9.03
CA ASP A 160 -0.95 20.52 9.79
C ASP A 160 -2.41 20.44 9.29
N ILE A 161 -3.29 21.22 9.94
CA ILE A 161 -4.72 21.30 9.56
C ILE A 161 -4.91 21.93 8.19
N GLU A 162 -4.05 22.83 7.76
CA GLU A 162 -4.14 23.48 6.46
C GLU A 162 -3.85 22.49 5.33
N SER A 163 -2.85 21.63 5.51
CA SER A 163 -2.57 20.52 4.59
C SER A 163 -3.77 19.59 4.40
N LEU A 164 -4.52 19.32 5.48
CA LEU A 164 -5.76 18.56 5.40
C LEU A 164 -6.84 19.26 4.56
N HIS A 165 -6.97 20.59 4.69
CA HIS A 165 -7.90 21.35 3.86
C HIS A 165 -7.50 21.37 2.40
N LEU A 166 -6.20 21.52 2.10
CA LEU A 166 -5.67 21.47 0.73
C LEU A 166 -5.88 20.09 0.08
N ALA A 167 -5.70 19.01 0.83
CA ALA A 167 -5.90 17.67 0.31
C ALA A 167 -7.38 17.34 -0.03
N ARG A 168 -8.32 18.13 0.50
CA ARG A 168 -9.77 17.96 0.26
C ARG A 168 -10.33 18.90 -0.80
N SER A 169 -9.59 19.91 -1.22
CA SER A 169 -9.99 20.88 -2.24
C SER A 169 -9.70 20.38 -3.65
#